data_5a61e6303e9660bd85ae748572460745
#
_entry.id   5a61e6303e9660bd85ae748572460745
#
_cell.length_a   1.000
_cell.length_b   1.000
_cell.length_c   1.000
_cell.angle_alpha   90.00
_cell.angle_beta   90.00
_cell.angle_gamma   90.00
#
_symmetry.space_group_name_H-M   'P 1'
#
loop_
_entity.id
_entity.type
_entity.pdbx_description
1 polymer ?
#
loop_
_entity_poly.entity_id
_entity_poly.type
_entity_poly.pdbx_seq_one_letter_code
_entity_poly.pdbx_strand_id
1 'polypeptide(L)'
;MNADIIAFIEGGVSIVVSSRSEALEPSVARGSGCRVDAERQRLRIFCSRRAAAQVIADLSRGAPIAVTFSRPTTHRSLQLKAPRAALSTLEPDDWSALERCCDAFALDVAQHGHSAQFVKTVLGLDAEDAIGIELWPDEAFEQTPGRHAGDHLPVR
;
A
#
# COMPACT_ATOMS: atom_id res chain seq x y z
N MET A 1 12.07 -5.06 -7.35
CA MET A 1 11.42 -3.81 -7.83
C MET A 1 12.51 -2.82 -8.20
N ASN A 2 12.32 -2.06 -9.29
CA ASN A 2 13.28 -1.04 -9.68
C ASN A 2 13.27 0.17 -8.71
N ALA A 3 14.35 0.97 -8.74
CA ALA A 3 14.54 2.08 -7.79
C ALA A 3 13.46 3.17 -7.90
N ASP A 4 12.93 3.44 -9.10
CA ASP A 4 11.91 4.48 -9.31
C ASP A 4 10.57 4.09 -8.69
N ILE A 5 10.19 2.81 -8.80
CA ILE A 5 9.01 2.26 -8.13
C ILE A 5 9.16 2.38 -6.62
N ILE A 6 10.31 1.96 -6.07
CA ILE A 6 10.56 2.01 -4.62
C ILE A 6 10.47 3.45 -4.11
N ALA A 7 11.19 4.38 -4.74
CA ALA A 7 11.17 5.79 -4.35
C ALA A 7 9.76 6.41 -4.43
N PHE A 8 8.95 5.98 -5.38
CA PHE A 8 7.58 6.46 -5.51
C PHE A 8 6.67 5.93 -4.39
N ILE A 9 6.67 4.62 -4.13
CA ILE A 9 5.75 4.00 -3.17
C ILE A 9 6.09 4.31 -1.70
N GLU A 10 7.36 4.58 -1.40
CA GLU A 10 7.79 5.03 -0.06
C GLU A 10 7.75 6.56 0.10
N GLY A 11 7.39 7.29 -0.95
CA GLY A 11 7.47 8.75 -1.03
C GLY A 11 6.20 9.51 -0.62
N GLY A 12 5.39 9.03 0.31
CA GLY A 12 4.20 9.73 0.80
C GLY A 12 3.01 9.66 -0.15
N VAL A 13 2.57 8.45 -0.44
CA VAL A 13 1.44 8.16 -1.32
C VAL A 13 0.23 7.62 -0.54
N SER A 14 -0.97 7.81 -1.08
CA SER A 14 -2.15 7.07 -0.64
C SER A 14 -2.03 5.62 -1.08
N ILE A 15 -2.35 4.68 -0.19
CA ILE A 15 -2.24 3.25 -0.43
C ILE A 15 -3.63 2.62 -0.33
N VAL A 16 -4.03 1.89 -1.36
CA VAL A 16 -5.26 1.10 -1.38
C VAL A 16 -4.91 -0.36 -1.66
N VAL A 17 -5.28 -1.23 -0.73
CA VAL A 17 -5.13 -2.68 -0.87
C VAL A 17 -6.46 -3.27 -1.31
N SER A 18 -6.44 -4.15 -2.29
CA SER A 18 -7.62 -4.84 -2.77
C SER A 18 -7.38 -6.33 -2.98
N SER A 19 -8.43 -7.10 -2.79
CA SER A 19 -8.49 -8.53 -3.04
C SER A 19 -9.89 -8.91 -3.53
N ARG A 20 -10.22 -10.18 -3.59
CA ARG A 20 -11.54 -10.69 -3.94
C ARG A 20 -11.84 -12.01 -3.25
N SER A 21 -13.12 -12.27 -3.02
CA SER A 21 -13.58 -13.59 -2.58
C SER A 21 -13.51 -14.63 -3.71
N GLU A 22 -13.75 -15.90 -3.38
CA GLU A 22 -13.93 -16.98 -4.38
C GLU A 22 -15.12 -16.71 -5.33
N ALA A 23 -16.15 -16.02 -4.83
CA ALA A 23 -17.30 -15.58 -5.63
C ALA A 23 -17.01 -14.33 -6.48
N LEU A 24 -15.74 -13.88 -6.55
CA LEU A 24 -15.29 -12.69 -7.28
C LEU A 24 -15.83 -11.37 -6.71
N GLU A 25 -16.32 -11.36 -5.49
CA GLU A 25 -16.72 -10.13 -4.81
C GLU A 25 -15.48 -9.36 -4.37
N PRO A 26 -15.33 -8.08 -4.76
CA PRO A 26 -14.14 -7.31 -4.43
C PRO A 26 -14.14 -6.89 -2.96
N SER A 27 -12.95 -6.87 -2.37
CA SER A 27 -12.69 -6.27 -1.06
C SER A 27 -11.59 -5.22 -1.15
N VAL A 28 -11.72 -4.16 -0.35
CA VAL A 28 -10.82 -3.01 -0.39
C VAL A 28 -10.54 -2.52 1.02
N ALA A 29 -9.31 -2.10 1.26
CA ALA A 29 -8.91 -1.45 2.51
C ALA A 29 -7.86 -0.35 2.25
N ARG A 30 -7.75 0.61 3.16
CA ARG A 30 -6.67 1.61 3.13
C ARG A 30 -5.42 1.03 3.80
N GLY A 31 -4.27 1.21 3.15
CA GLY A 31 -2.97 1.05 3.78
C GLY A 31 -2.53 2.35 4.47
N SER A 32 -1.91 2.23 5.62
CA SER A 32 -1.38 3.36 6.42
C SER A 32 0.06 3.71 6.05
N GLY A 33 0.82 2.74 5.55
CA GLY A 33 2.20 2.91 5.12
C GLY A 33 2.73 1.61 4.51
N CYS A 34 3.97 1.65 4.07
CA CYS A 34 4.64 0.48 3.51
C CYS A 34 6.15 0.48 3.77
N ARG A 35 6.78 -0.67 3.58
CA ARG A 35 8.23 -0.85 3.56
C ARG A 35 8.62 -1.82 2.45
N VAL A 36 9.67 -1.49 1.70
CA VAL A 36 10.25 -2.36 0.69
C VAL A 36 11.53 -3.01 1.22
N ASP A 37 11.62 -4.31 1.04
CA ASP A 37 12.87 -5.08 1.14
C ASP A 37 13.34 -5.37 -0.30
N ALA A 38 14.24 -4.51 -0.80
CA ALA A 38 14.67 -4.57 -2.20
C ALA A 38 15.46 -5.85 -2.51
N GLU A 39 16.24 -6.37 -1.54
CA GLU A 39 17.03 -7.60 -1.71
C GLU A 39 16.12 -8.83 -1.89
N ARG A 40 15.04 -8.90 -1.11
CA ARG A 40 14.06 -9.98 -1.17
C ARG A 40 12.91 -9.72 -2.14
N GLN A 41 12.93 -8.58 -2.84
CA GLN A 41 11.84 -8.13 -3.72
C GLN A 41 10.46 -8.16 -3.04
N ARG A 42 10.44 -7.88 -1.74
CA ARG A 42 9.28 -7.96 -0.86
C ARG A 42 8.76 -6.57 -0.53
N LEU A 43 7.44 -6.44 -0.60
CA LEU A 43 6.70 -5.26 -0.16
C LEU A 43 5.85 -5.63 1.04
N ARG A 44 5.89 -4.81 2.08
CA ARG A 44 5.00 -4.91 3.25
C ARG A 44 4.10 -3.69 3.30
N ILE A 45 2.80 -3.91 3.43
CA ILE A 45 1.78 -2.87 3.61
C ILE A 45 1.25 -2.97 5.04
N PHE A 46 1.10 -1.83 5.71
CA PHE A 46 0.59 -1.74 7.08
C PHE A 46 -0.86 -1.30 7.06
N CYS A 47 -1.74 -2.05 7.70
CA CYS A 47 -3.19 -1.81 7.72
C CYS A 47 -3.75 -1.93 9.13
N SER A 48 -4.91 -1.30 9.36
CA SER A 48 -5.79 -1.63 10.49
C SER A 48 -6.44 -3.00 10.25
N ARG A 49 -6.29 -3.92 11.19
CA ARG A 49 -6.90 -5.26 11.14
C ARG A 49 -8.42 -5.19 11.02
N ARG A 50 -9.04 -4.28 11.75
CA ARG A 50 -10.50 -4.07 11.71
C ARG A 50 -10.94 -3.50 10.36
N ALA A 51 -10.28 -2.46 9.87
CA ALA A 51 -10.65 -1.83 8.62
C ALA A 51 -10.38 -2.73 7.39
N ALA A 52 -9.37 -3.61 7.47
CA ALA A 52 -9.00 -4.54 6.41
C ALA A 52 -9.59 -5.95 6.58
N ALA A 53 -10.57 -6.16 7.47
CA ALA A 53 -11.04 -7.50 7.87
C ALA A 53 -11.44 -8.38 6.68
N GLN A 54 -12.17 -7.83 5.68
CA GLN A 54 -12.57 -8.59 4.51
C GLN A 54 -11.38 -8.92 3.60
N VAL A 55 -10.49 -7.96 3.36
CA VAL A 55 -9.24 -8.21 2.59
C VAL A 55 -8.40 -9.29 3.25
N ILE A 56 -8.25 -9.23 4.59
CA ILE A 56 -7.52 -10.24 5.37
C ILE A 56 -8.17 -11.62 5.21
N ALA A 57 -9.50 -11.70 5.28
CA ALA A 57 -10.22 -12.95 5.11
C ALA A 57 -10.01 -13.57 3.73
N ASP A 58 -10.02 -12.76 2.67
CA ASP A 58 -9.79 -13.22 1.30
C ASP A 58 -8.34 -13.67 1.10
N LEU A 59 -7.37 -12.88 1.56
CA LEU A 59 -5.94 -13.23 1.50
C LEU A 59 -5.62 -14.51 2.29
N SER A 60 -6.26 -14.72 3.44
CA SER A 60 -6.10 -15.94 4.25
C SER A 60 -6.58 -17.21 3.53
N ARG A 61 -7.45 -17.06 2.53
CA ARG A 61 -7.90 -18.15 1.65
C ARG A 61 -7.04 -18.29 0.38
N GLY A 62 -5.94 -17.54 0.28
CA GLY A 62 -5.02 -17.60 -0.85
C GLY A 62 -5.45 -16.75 -2.07
N ALA A 63 -6.34 -15.79 -1.88
CA ALA A 63 -6.75 -14.88 -2.95
C ALA A 63 -5.59 -13.98 -3.42
N PRO A 64 -5.62 -13.51 -4.69
CA PRO A 64 -4.64 -12.56 -5.20
C PRO A 64 -4.81 -11.19 -4.54
N ILE A 65 -3.75 -10.39 -4.62
CA ILE A 65 -3.72 -9.04 -4.08
C ILE A 65 -3.35 -8.03 -5.17
N ALA A 66 -3.96 -6.86 -5.13
CA ALA A 66 -3.51 -5.68 -5.84
C ALA A 66 -3.36 -4.51 -4.87
N VAL A 67 -2.27 -3.76 -5.01
CA VAL A 67 -2.01 -2.57 -4.20
C VAL A 67 -1.82 -1.39 -5.13
N THR A 68 -2.65 -0.37 -4.96
CA THR A 68 -2.57 0.88 -5.73
C THR A 68 -1.99 1.98 -4.87
N PHE A 69 -1.00 2.65 -5.41
CA PHE A 69 -0.32 3.80 -4.82
C PHE A 69 -0.63 5.04 -5.64
N SER A 70 -1.05 6.12 -5.00
CA SER A 70 -1.39 7.36 -5.69
C SER A 70 -0.85 8.56 -4.93
N ARG A 71 -0.17 9.47 -5.63
CA ARG A 71 0.28 10.74 -5.06
C ARG A 71 -0.83 11.78 -5.22
N PRO A 72 -1.41 12.31 -4.12
CA PRO A 72 -2.55 13.22 -4.19
C PRO A 72 -2.30 14.48 -5.03
N THR A 73 -1.12 15.07 -4.92
CA THR A 73 -0.79 16.34 -5.57
C THR A 73 -0.55 16.25 -7.09
N THR A 74 -0.15 15.09 -7.59
CA THR A 74 0.18 14.90 -9.03
C THR A 74 -0.73 13.92 -9.74
N HIS A 75 -1.57 13.19 -9.01
CA HIS A 75 -2.38 12.06 -9.49
C HIS A 75 -1.57 10.91 -10.09
N ARG A 76 -0.23 10.96 -10.01
CA ARG A 76 0.60 9.83 -10.41
C ARG A 76 0.18 8.60 -9.62
N SER A 77 -0.11 7.52 -10.31
CA SER A 77 -0.63 6.29 -9.72
C SER A 77 0.04 5.06 -10.31
N LEU A 78 0.30 4.09 -9.46
CA LEU A 78 0.93 2.82 -9.80
C LEU A 78 0.18 1.70 -9.11
N GLN A 79 -0.03 0.57 -9.78
CA GLN A 79 -0.58 -0.63 -9.17
C GLN A 79 0.42 -1.77 -9.25
N LEU A 80 0.63 -2.45 -8.11
CA LEU A 80 1.41 -3.69 -8.01
C LEU A 80 0.45 -4.84 -7.72
N LYS A 81 0.69 -6.00 -8.36
CA LYS A 81 -0.09 -7.22 -8.12
C LYS A 81 0.80 -8.38 -7.74
N ALA A 82 0.22 -9.30 -6.97
CA ALA A 82 0.82 -10.58 -6.66
C ALA A 82 -0.26 -11.67 -6.56
N PRO A 83 0.07 -12.94 -6.89
CA PRO A 83 -0.90 -14.04 -6.87
C PRO A 83 -1.35 -14.41 -5.45
N ARG A 84 -0.57 -14.02 -4.43
CA ARG A 84 -0.87 -14.25 -3.01
C ARG A 84 -0.10 -13.29 -2.11
N ALA A 85 -0.53 -13.20 -0.85
CA ALA A 85 0.15 -12.46 0.20
C ALA A 85 0.22 -13.29 1.48
N ALA A 86 1.14 -12.92 2.38
CA ALA A 86 1.24 -13.44 3.74
C ALA A 86 0.84 -12.36 4.73
N LEU A 87 0.31 -12.78 5.88
CA LEU A 87 -0.07 -11.90 6.97
C LEU A 87 0.92 -12.04 8.12
N SER A 88 1.33 -10.94 8.71
CA SER A 88 2.31 -10.92 9.81
C SER A 88 2.02 -9.80 10.80
N THR A 89 2.64 -9.85 11.96
CA THR A 89 2.71 -8.71 12.88
C THR A 89 3.72 -7.67 12.39
N LEU A 90 3.57 -6.42 12.82
CA LEU A 90 4.55 -5.38 12.53
C LEU A 90 5.82 -5.58 13.39
N GLU A 91 6.97 -5.41 12.76
CA GLU A 91 8.29 -5.39 13.38
C GLU A 91 8.68 -3.94 13.76
N PRO A 92 9.70 -3.73 14.62
CA PRO A 92 10.16 -2.37 14.98
C PRO A 92 10.46 -1.48 13.77
N ASP A 93 11.12 -2.02 12.73
CA ASP A 93 11.42 -1.29 11.50
C ASP A 93 10.17 -0.88 10.70
N ASP A 94 9.08 -1.64 10.83
CA ASP A 94 7.80 -1.32 10.17
C ASP A 94 7.15 -0.09 10.80
N TRP A 95 7.23 0.05 12.13
CA TRP A 95 6.76 1.25 12.84
C TRP A 95 7.51 2.49 12.41
N SER A 96 8.84 2.40 12.31
CA SER A 96 9.68 3.49 11.80
C SER A 96 9.34 3.84 10.34
N ALA A 97 9.03 2.84 9.51
CA ALA A 97 8.61 3.06 8.13
C ALA A 97 7.21 3.70 8.06
N LEU A 98 6.27 3.28 8.92
CA LEU A 98 4.94 3.89 9.02
C LEU A 98 5.03 5.38 9.36
N GLU A 99 5.86 5.77 10.34
CA GLU A 99 6.07 7.17 10.70
C GLU A 99 6.60 7.97 9.50
N ARG A 100 7.62 7.46 8.80
CA ARG A 100 8.15 8.12 7.59
C ARG A 100 7.10 8.28 6.49
N CYS A 101 6.28 7.25 6.25
CA CYS A 101 5.20 7.31 5.28
C CYS A 101 4.14 8.36 5.65
N CYS A 102 3.75 8.42 6.93
CA CYS A 102 2.80 9.41 7.44
C CYS A 102 3.34 10.84 7.30
N ASP A 103 4.60 11.07 7.66
CA ASP A 103 5.22 12.40 7.57
C ASP A 103 5.37 12.85 6.11
N ALA A 104 5.81 11.95 5.22
CA ALA A 104 5.91 12.24 3.79
C ALA A 104 4.53 12.52 3.16
N PHE A 105 3.49 11.75 3.53
CA PHE A 105 2.13 11.99 3.06
C PHE A 105 1.57 13.32 3.59
N ALA A 106 1.85 13.66 4.85
CA ALA A 106 1.45 14.94 5.45
C ALA A 106 2.05 16.12 4.70
N LEU A 107 3.33 16.04 4.32
CA LEU A 107 3.98 17.06 3.50
C LEU A 107 3.33 17.21 2.11
N ASP A 108 2.96 16.10 1.47
CA ASP A 108 2.30 16.14 0.16
C ASP A 108 0.92 16.80 0.26
N VAL A 109 0.07 16.37 1.20
CA VAL A 109 -1.31 16.87 1.31
C VAL A 109 -1.44 18.24 2.01
N ALA A 110 -0.37 18.75 2.63
CA ALA A 110 -0.35 20.10 3.21
C ALA A 110 -0.68 21.18 2.18
N GLN A 111 -0.31 20.96 0.90
CA GLN A 111 -0.64 21.83 -0.22
C GLN A 111 -2.15 21.93 -0.48
N HIS A 112 -2.93 20.94 -0.02
CA HIS A 112 -4.40 20.91 -0.09
C HIS A 112 -5.07 21.34 1.22
N GLY A 113 -4.31 21.91 2.18
CA GLY A 113 -4.84 22.43 3.43
C GLY A 113 -5.05 21.38 4.53
N HIS A 114 -4.56 20.14 4.36
CA HIS A 114 -4.65 19.12 5.39
C HIS A 114 -3.49 19.21 6.38
N SER A 115 -3.81 19.22 7.68
CA SER A 115 -2.80 19.29 8.73
C SER A 115 -2.11 17.93 8.95
N ALA A 116 -0.87 17.95 9.45
CA ALA A 116 -0.17 16.73 9.86
C ALA A 116 -0.94 15.95 10.94
N GLN A 117 -1.63 16.66 11.85
CA GLN A 117 -2.48 16.00 12.87
C GLN A 117 -3.64 15.24 12.24
N PHE A 118 -4.29 15.79 11.20
CA PHE A 118 -5.33 15.09 10.45
C PHE A 118 -4.78 13.80 9.82
N VAL A 119 -3.63 13.88 9.17
CA VAL A 119 -2.97 12.71 8.56
C VAL A 119 -2.66 11.63 9.61
N LYS A 120 -2.08 12.00 10.76
CA LYS A 120 -1.80 11.07 11.85
C LYS A 120 -3.07 10.41 12.40
N THR A 121 -4.19 11.12 12.43
CA THR A 121 -5.48 10.54 12.84
C THR A 121 -6.02 9.54 11.83
N VAL A 122 -5.84 9.80 10.52
CA VAL A 122 -6.37 8.96 9.43
C VAL A 122 -5.49 7.75 9.14
N LEU A 123 -4.16 7.89 9.23
CA LEU A 123 -3.18 6.85 8.88
C LEU A 123 -2.55 6.18 10.09
N GLY A 124 -2.70 6.73 11.30
CA GLY A 124 -2.15 6.13 12.51
C GLY A 124 -2.74 4.74 12.76
N LEU A 125 -1.91 3.85 13.31
CA LEU A 125 -2.31 2.49 13.69
C LEU A 125 -2.06 2.27 15.17
N ASP A 126 -3.01 1.65 15.83
CA ASP A 126 -2.82 1.10 17.17
C ASP A 126 -2.10 -0.25 17.07
N ALA A 127 -1.17 -0.52 17.99
CA ALA A 127 -0.36 -1.73 17.95
C ALA A 127 -1.20 -3.02 18.01
N GLU A 128 -2.31 -3.02 18.75
CA GLU A 128 -3.23 -4.15 18.85
C GLU A 128 -4.05 -4.39 17.57
N ASP A 129 -4.29 -3.33 16.79
CA ASP A 129 -5.08 -3.38 15.56
C ASP A 129 -4.20 -3.46 14.29
N ALA A 130 -2.88 -3.29 14.42
CA ALA A 130 -1.97 -3.29 13.29
C ALA A 130 -1.75 -4.70 12.70
N ILE A 131 -1.69 -4.77 11.37
CA ILE A 131 -1.30 -5.97 10.63
C ILE A 131 -0.43 -5.61 9.43
N GLY A 132 0.60 -6.43 9.17
CA GLY A 132 1.41 -6.39 7.98
C GLY A 132 0.86 -7.35 6.91
N ILE A 133 0.76 -6.88 5.69
CA ILE A 133 0.45 -7.68 4.50
C ILE A 133 1.71 -7.73 3.65
N GLU A 134 2.31 -8.91 3.52
CA GLU A 134 3.54 -9.13 2.77
C GLU A 134 3.23 -9.70 1.39
N LEU A 135 3.78 -9.12 0.36
CA LEU A 135 3.62 -9.60 -1.01
C LEU A 135 4.92 -9.48 -1.80
N TRP A 136 5.03 -10.31 -2.85
CA TRP A 136 6.12 -10.32 -3.83
C TRP A 136 5.52 -9.99 -5.18
N PRO A 137 5.50 -8.69 -5.56
CA PRO A 137 4.88 -8.27 -6.80
C PRO A 137 5.54 -8.91 -8.02
N ASP A 138 4.73 -9.46 -8.89
CA ASP A 138 5.13 -10.03 -10.19
C ASP A 138 4.61 -9.22 -11.38
N GLU A 139 3.62 -8.35 -11.15
CA GLU A 139 3.09 -7.41 -12.13
C GLU A 139 3.07 -5.98 -11.59
N ALA A 140 3.34 -5.01 -12.47
CA ALA A 140 3.19 -3.58 -12.21
C ALA A 140 2.46 -2.91 -13.36
N PHE A 141 1.61 -1.92 -13.04
CA PHE A 141 0.81 -1.19 -14.03
C PHE A 141 0.88 0.31 -13.76
N GLU A 142 1.01 1.08 -14.84
CA GLU A 142 0.76 2.52 -14.79
C GLU A 142 -0.75 2.75 -14.57
N GLN A 143 -1.09 3.56 -13.57
CA GLN A 143 -2.49 3.88 -13.26
C GLN A 143 -2.74 5.39 -13.19
N THR A 144 -1.75 6.20 -13.55
CA THR A 144 -1.94 7.65 -13.68
C THR A 144 -3.02 7.91 -14.74
N PRO A 145 -4.05 8.72 -14.43
CA PRO A 145 -5.11 9.02 -15.39
C PRO A 145 -4.55 9.58 -16.70
N GLY A 146 -4.85 8.92 -17.80
CA GLY A 146 -4.36 9.31 -19.13
C GLY A 146 -4.24 8.12 -20.08
N ARG A 147 -3.60 8.38 -21.24
CA ARG A 147 -3.49 7.41 -22.34
C ARG A 147 -2.65 6.15 -22.02
N HIS A 148 -1.85 6.21 -20.96
CA HIS A 148 -0.97 5.12 -20.52
C HIS A 148 -1.53 4.34 -19.33
N ALA A 149 -2.74 4.70 -18.84
CA ALA A 149 -3.38 3.97 -17.76
C ALA A 149 -3.64 2.51 -18.20
N GLY A 150 -3.12 1.57 -17.41
CA GLY A 150 -3.19 0.13 -17.71
C GLY A 150 -1.97 -0.43 -18.44
N ASP A 151 -1.02 0.40 -18.88
CA ASP A 151 0.22 -0.08 -19.48
C ASP A 151 1.04 -0.87 -18.45
N HIS A 152 1.61 -2.01 -18.88
CA HIS A 152 2.52 -2.80 -18.05
C HIS A 152 3.84 -2.05 -17.81
N LEU A 153 4.31 -2.10 -16.57
CA LEU A 153 5.60 -1.57 -16.17
C LEU A 153 6.55 -2.71 -15.77
N PRO A 154 7.87 -2.57 -15.99
CA PRO A 154 8.82 -3.55 -15.51
C PRO A 154 8.88 -3.54 -13.98
N VAL A 155 8.67 -4.68 -13.34
CA VAL A 155 8.78 -4.83 -11.87
C VAL A 155 10.25 -4.87 -11.45
N ARG A 156 11.14 -5.36 -12.35
CA ARG A 156 12.59 -5.52 -12.12
C ARG A 156 13.41 -4.69 -13.07
#